data_1a256e43e9392d39d98d871d0fab4745
#
_entry.id   1a256e43e9392d39d98d871d0fab4745
#
_cell.length_a   1.000
_cell.length_b   1.000
_cell.length_c   1.000
_cell.angle_alpha   90.00
_cell.angle_beta   90.00
_cell.angle_gamma   90.00
#
_symmetry.space_group_name_H-M   'P 1'
#
loop_
_entity.id
_entity.type
_entity.pdbx_description
1 polymer ?
#
loop_
_entity_poly.entity_id
_entity_poly.type
_entity_poly.pdbx_seq_one_letter_code
_entity_poly.pdbx_strand_id
1 'polypeptide(L)'
;IKNIQSHGVKMVLVTGDLVGTALSVAKSLDWAVLEDEVLSGADLHNFSDEELLTFLPKIKIFARVTPEDKLRIGRLYQHLGEVVAMTGDGVNDAPALKAMDIGISLGSGSDVAKSAADMVLLDDNFETISLAIDEGRKILANIRKTFAYLMSNSLDQVFLIGGSLIAGIALPLTALQIIWVNLFTGSLPALSFAFDSDMDHDKYKGKDLKLIFTKEVKILTFGIGLFSSLLLFILYYSLLKIGLDVDVARSILFVCFSSYILIIAFSFRSLHQPIFAYKVFSNTKLNLSILLSIGLLVFTMTVPFMREIFNLAPMPLSWLPFVLFWLVLNVLLVEGAKYIMRKAR
;
A
#
# COMPACT_ATOMS: atom_id res chain seq x y z
N ILE A 1 24.66 -2.48 -10.54
CA ILE A 1 23.95 -1.70 -11.57
C ILE A 1 22.86 -2.54 -12.22
N LYS A 2 23.16 -3.67 -12.84
CA LYS A 2 22.16 -4.52 -13.53
C LYS A 2 20.96 -4.87 -12.66
N ASN A 3 21.17 -5.16 -11.39
CA ASN A 3 20.10 -5.47 -10.43
C ASN A 3 19.18 -4.25 -10.18
N ILE A 4 19.73 -3.06 -9.99
CA ILE A 4 18.94 -1.83 -9.83
C ILE A 4 18.17 -1.50 -11.11
N GLN A 5 18.79 -1.65 -12.28
CA GLN A 5 18.16 -1.46 -13.59
C GLN A 5 17.02 -2.45 -13.86
N SER A 6 17.13 -3.70 -13.38
CA SER A 6 16.05 -4.69 -13.51
C SER A 6 14.77 -4.28 -12.79
N HIS A 7 14.89 -3.40 -11.78
CA HIS A 7 13.75 -2.78 -11.11
C HIS A 7 13.16 -1.57 -11.88
N GLY A 8 13.66 -1.28 -13.10
CA GLY A 8 13.21 -0.15 -13.91
C GLY A 8 13.74 1.20 -13.40
N VAL A 9 14.78 1.20 -12.58
CA VAL A 9 15.45 2.41 -12.10
C VAL A 9 16.56 2.79 -13.08
N LYS A 10 16.55 4.04 -13.54
CA LYS A 10 17.62 4.61 -14.35
C LYS A 10 18.80 4.97 -13.45
N MET A 11 19.98 4.48 -13.78
CA MET A 11 21.23 4.84 -13.12
C MET A 11 21.90 6.00 -13.85
N VAL A 12 22.37 6.98 -13.10
CA VAL A 12 23.14 8.13 -13.61
C VAL A 12 24.34 8.35 -12.68
N LEU A 13 25.54 8.40 -13.25
CA LEU A 13 26.76 8.72 -12.53
C LEU A 13 27.00 10.24 -12.59
N VAL A 14 27.07 10.87 -11.43
CA VAL A 14 27.29 12.32 -11.29
C VAL A 14 28.52 12.52 -10.42
N THR A 15 29.64 12.94 -11.02
CA THR A 15 30.94 13.00 -10.33
C THR A 15 31.71 14.28 -10.65
N GLY A 16 32.49 14.74 -9.66
CA GLY A 16 33.50 15.80 -9.85
C GLY A 16 34.75 15.33 -10.61
N ASP A 17 34.93 14.03 -10.80
CA ASP A 17 36.08 13.45 -11.47
C ASP A 17 36.11 13.75 -12.97
N LEU A 18 37.28 13.50 -13.57
CA LEU A 18 37.47 13.61 -15.02
C LEU A 18 36.63 12.59 -15.81
N VAL A 19 36.21 12.97 -17.02
CA VAL A 19 35.45 12.10 -17.94
C VAL A 19 36.13 10.73 -18.12
N GLY A 20 37.46 10.71 -18.30
CA GLY A 20 38.22 9.46 -18.44
C GLY A 20 38.14 8.55 -17.24
N THR A 21 38.17 9.10 -16.02
CA THR A 21 38.00 8.37 -14.77
C THR A 21 36.59 7.79 -14.68
N ALA A 22 35.58 8.61 -14.94
CA ALA A 22 34.16 8.20 -14.91
C ALA A 22 33.88 7.06 -15.92
N LEU A 23 34.41 7.14 -17.12
CA LEU A 23 34.31 6.07 -18.13
C LEU A 23 35.05 4.79 -17.71
N SER A 24 36.22 4.92 -17.06
CA SER A 24 36.95 3.75 -16.53
C SER A 24 36.15 3.05 -15.43
N VAL A 25 35.50 3.80 -14.54
CA VAL A 25 34.60 3.25 -13.52
C VAL A 25 33.42 2.54 -14.18
N ALA A 26 32.75 3.17 -15.14
CA ALA A 26 31.64 2.54 -15.86
C ALA A 26 32.05 1.22 -16.53
N LYS A 27 33.21 1.20 -17.17
CA LYS A 27 33.79 0.00 -17.79
C LYS A 27 34.09 -1.10 -16.77
N SER A 28 34.63 -0.74 -15.60
CA SER A 28 34.92 -1.73 -14.53
C SER A 28 33.65 -2.38 -13.96
N LEU A 29 32.52 -1.68 -14.09
CA LEU A 29 31.19 -2.14 -13.65
C LEU A 29 30.40 -2.84 -14.76
N ASP A 30 31.01 -3.15 -15.90
CA ASP A 30 30.33 -3.68 -17.10
C ASP A 30 29.13 -2.82 -17.55
N TRP A 31 29.21 -1.52 -17.33
CA TRP A 31 28.15 -0.58 -17.72
C TRP A 31 28.51 0.06 -19.05
N ALA A 32 27.81 -0.34 -20.10
CA ALA A 32 28.02 0.21 -21.45
C ALA A 32 27.53 1.66 -21.52
N VAL A 33 28.46 2.57 -21.83
CA VAL A 33 28.19 4.01 -21.99
C VAL A 33 28.79 4.45 -23.32
N LEU A 34 28.00 5.15 -24.15
CA LEU A 34 28.42 5.75 -25.40
C LEU A 34 28.95 7.17 -25.16
N GLU A 35 29.74 7.70 -26.09
CA GLU A 35 30.30 9.06 -25.95
C GLU A 35 29.24 10.15 -25.89
N ASP A 36 28.13 10.01 -26.63
CA ASP A 36 27.00 10.92 -26.64
C ASP A 36 26.07 10.80 -25.39
N GLU A 37 26.35 9.85 -24.51
CA GLU A 37 25.68 9.67 -23.21
C GLU A 37 26.48 10.30 -22.05
N VAL A 38 27.57 11.01 -22.34
CA VAL A 38 28.45 11.66 -21.36
C VAL A 38 28.38 13.16 -21.55
N LEU A 39 28.17 13.91 -20.45
CA LEU A 39 28.18 15.37 -20.45
C LEU A 39 29.17 15.88 -19.41
N SER A 40 30.02 16.85 -19.79
CA SER A 40 30.91 17.49 -18.83
C SER A 40 30.22 18.68 -18.15
N GLY A 41 30.70 19.08 -16.94
CA GLY A 41 30.21 20.27 -16.26
C GLY A 41 30.36 21.56 -17.09
N ALA A 42 31.44 21.64 -17.88
CA ALA A 42 31.64 22.78 -18.80
C ALA A 42 30.57 22.83 -19.89
N ASP A 43 30.23 21.67 -20.46
CA ASP A 43 29.17 21.58 -21.49
C ASP A 43 27.78 21.81 -20.86
N LEU A 44 27.57 21.30 -19.64
CA LEU A 44 26.32 21.52 -18.90
C LEU A 44 25.96 22.99 -18.75
N HIS A 45 26.95 23.85 -18.52
CA HIS A 45 26.77 25.31 -18.35
C HIS A 45 26.43 26.03 -19.66
N ASN A 46 26.67 25.40 -20.82
CA ASN A 46 26.34 25.98 -22.13
C ASN A 46 24.87 25.83 -22.52
N PHE A 47 24.09 25.02 -21.77
CA PHE A 47 22.69 24.74 -22.05
C PHE A 47 21.75 25.37 -21.02
N SER A 48 20.64 25.89 -21.51
CA SER A 48 19.51 26.29 -20.67
C SER A 48 18.83 25.04 -20.07
N ASP A 49 18.00 25.25 -19.04
CA ASP A 49 17.25 24.13 -18.41
C ASP A 49 16.26 23.49 -19.40
N GLU A 50 15.61 24.29 -20.27
CA GLU A 50 14.71 23.81 -21.31
C GLU A 50 15.43 22.92 -22.33
N GLU A 51 16.63 23.31 -22.75
CA GLU A 51 17.45 22.52 -23.67
C GLU A 51 17.89 21.20 -23.00
N LEU A 52 18.38 21.27 -21.74
CA LEU A 52 18.79 20.10 -20.99
C LEU A 52 17.67 19.08 -20.84
N LEU A 53 16.44 19.50 -20.56
CA LEU A 53 15.29 18.61 -20.39
C LEU A 53 15.03 17.74 -21.63
N THR A 54 15.42 18.19 -22.83
CA THR A 54 15.18 17.45 -24.09
C THR A 54 16.06 16.21 -24.21
N PHE A 55 17.29 16.26 -23.74
CA PHE A 55 18.26 15.17 -23.89
C PHE A 55 18.75 14.56 -22.57
N LEU A 56 18.44 15.18 -21.42
CA LEU A 56 18.74 14.68 -20.08
C LEU A 56 18.42 13.17 -19.92
N PRO A 57 17.29 12.65 -20.43
CA PRO A 57 16.99 11.23 -20.32
C PRO A 57 17.99 10.31 -21.04
N LYS A 58 18.82 10.81 -21.97
CA LYS A 58 19.82 10.02 -22.67
C LYS A 58 21.14 9.97 -21.92
N ILE A 59 21.45 10.98 -21.10
CA ILE A 59 22.75 11.07 -20.43
C ILE A 59 22.82 10.05 -19.29
N LYS A 60 23.95 9.35 -19.26
CA LYS A 60 24.30 8.37 -18.22
C LYS A 60 25.39 8.86 -17.27
N ILE A 61 26.29 9.70 -17.75
CA ILE A 61 27.42 10.22 -16.95
C ILE A 61 27.47 11.74 -17.05
N PHE A 62 27.51 12.40 -15.89
CA PHE A 62 27.90 13.80 -15.72
C PHE A 62 29.24 13.84 -15.00
N ALA A 63 30.28 14.36 -15.65
CA ALA A 63 31.65 14.39 -15.14
C ALA A 63 32.15 15.83 -14.95
N ARG A 64 33.07 16.07 -14.02
CA ARG A 64 33.58 17.41 -13.66
C ARG A 64 32.48 18.39 -13.27
N VAL A 65 31.49 17.91 -12.54
CA VAL A 65 30.37 18.72 -12.07
C VAL A 65 30.63 19.26 -10.64
N THR A 66 30.10 20.44 -10.38
CA THR A 66 30.13 21.06 -9.06
C THR A 66 28.98 20.54 -8.17
N PRO A 67 28.97 20.81 -6.86
CA PRO A 67 27.84 20.50 -5.99
C PRO A 67 26.54 21.18 -6.46
N GLU A 68 26.61 22.39 -6.98
CA GLU A 68 25.49 23.14 -7.54
C GLU A 68 24.93 22.45 -8.79
N ASP A 69 25.82 21.90 -9.64
CA ASP A 69 25.42 21.13 -10.82
C ASP A 69 24.70 19.84 -10.43
N LYS A 70 25.19 19.14 -9.39
CA LYS A 70 24.50 17.95 -8.86
C LYS A 70 23.06 18.27 -8.45
N LEU A 71 22.89 19.37 -7.74
CA LEU A 71 21.56 19.84 -7.34
C LEU A 71 20.69 20.20 -8.55
N ARG A 72 21.25 20.92 -9.53
CA ARG A 72 20.57 21.31 -10.78
C ARG A 72 20.10 20.08 -11.56
N ILE A 73 20.99 19.12 -11.79
CA ILE A 73 20.68 17.86 -12.48
C ILE A 73 19.54 17.11 -11.80
N GLY A 74 19.61 16.96 -10.48
CA GLY A 74 18.57 16.28 -9.71
C GLY A 74 17.21 16.95 -9.84
N ARG A 75 17.16 18.30 -9.73
CA ARG A 75 15.93 19.08 -9.89
C ARG A 75 15.35 18.98 -11.31
N LEU A 76 16.18 18.90 -12.33
CA LEU A 76 15.72 18.71 -13.72
C LEU A 76 15.05 17.34 -13.89
N TYR A 77 15.60 16.27 -13.28
CA TYR A 77 14.92 14.98 -13.27
C TYR A 77 13.59 15.02 -12.49
N GLN A 78 13.53 15.71 -11.36
CA GLN A 78 12.27 15.92 -10.62
C GLN A 78 11.25 16.70 -11.48
N HIS A 79 11.70 17.71 -12.25
CA HIS A 79 10.85 18.46 -13.17
C HIS A 79 10.27 17.58 -14.30
N LEU A 80 11.01 16.56 -14.74
CA LEU A 80 10.50 15.54 -15.67
C LEU A 80 9.46 14.59 -15.03
N GLY A 81 9.21 14.75 -13.71
CA GLY A 81 8.25 13.93 -12.98
C GLY A 81 8.85 12.61 -12.49
N GLU A 82 10.21 12.47 -12.53
CA GLU A 82 10.90 11.31 -11.96
C GLU A 82 11.00 11.42 -10.43
N VAL A 83 11.10 10.28 -9.75
CA VAL A 83 11.51 10.21 -8.33
C VAL A 83 13.02 10.02 -8.29
N VAL A 84 13.71 10.99 -7.70
CA VAL A 84 15.16 11.03 -7.72
C VAL A 84 15.74 10.59 -6.38
N ALA A 85 16.50 9.50 -6.39
CA ALA A 85 17.38 9.12 -5.29
C ALA A 85 18.79 9.60 -5.61
N MET A 86 19.43 10.27 -4.66
CA MET A 86 20.81 10.73 -4.80
C MET A 86 21.68 10.13 -3.70
N THR A 87 22.84 9.62 -4.11
CA THR A 87 23.85 9.11 -3.17
C THR A 87 24.98 10.11 -3.03
N GLY A 88 25.48 10.28 -1.82
CA GLY A 88 26.64 11.15 -1.52
C GLY A 88 27.22 10.81 -0.16
N ASP A 89 28.52 11.07 0.01
CA ASP A 89 29.27 10.81 1.25
C ASP A 89 29.94 12.06 1.83
N GLY A 90 30.08 13.11 1.02
CA GLY A 90 30.76 14.35 1.37
C GLY A 90 29.86 15.42 2.00
N VAL A 91 30.50 16.36 2.71
CA VAL A 91 29.82 17.57 3.24
C VAL A 91 29.19 18.38 2.10
N ASN A 92 29.83 18.39 0.93
CA ASN A 92 29.39 19.15 -0.24
C ASN A 92 28.14 18.53 -0.92
N ASP A 93 27.83 17.25 -0.65
CA ASP A 93 26.67 16.57 -1.19
C ASP A 93 25.39 16.81 -0.34
N ALA A 94 25.53 17.25 0.89
CA ALA A 94 24.40 17.40 1.82
C ALA A 94 23.25 18.29 1.29
N PRO A 95 23.49 19.43 0.61
CA PRO A 95 22.40 20.21 0.03
C PRO A 95 21.64 19.44 -1.08
N ALA A 96 22.36 18.65 -1.89
CA ALA A 96 21.77 17.85 -2.95
C ALA A 96 21.01 16.64 -2.36
N LEU A 97 21.59 15.95 -1.37
CA LEU A 97 20.91 14.85 -0.66
C LEU A 97 19.57 15.30 -0.08
N LYS A 98 19.55 16.45 0.59
CA LYS A 98 18.34 16.99 1.22
C LYS A 98 17.29 17.50 0.23
N ALA A 99 17.69 17.88 -0.97
CA ALA A 99 16.80 18.45 -1.98
C ALA A 99 16.13 17.41 -2.88
N MET A 100 16.63 16.17 -2.88
CA MET A 100 16.07 15.09 -3.67
C MET A 100 14.92 14.39 -2.95
N ASP A 101 14.18 13.55 -3.68
CA ASP A 101 13.07 12.78 -3.10
C ASP A 101 13.58 11.75 -2.09
N ILE A 102 14.79 11.22 -2.29
CA ILE A 102 15.48 10.30 -1.37
C ILE A 102 16.97 10.63 -1.36
N GLY A 103 17.48 11.13 -0.24
CA GLY A 103 18.91 11.27 0.01
C GLY A 103 19.48 9.99 0.63
N ILE A 104 20.58 9.48 0.08
CA ILE A 104 21.25 8.26 0.56
C ILE A 104 22.70 8.59 0.90
N SER A 105 23.14 8.32 2.13
CA SER A 105 24.54 8.45 2.56
C SER A 105 25.17 7.08 2.80
N LEU A 106 26.48 7.00 2.60
CA LEU A 106 27.26 5.85 3.04
C LEU A 106 27.46 5.86 4.56
N GLY A 107 27.66 4.73 5.18
CA GLY A 107 27.99 4.59 6.60
C GLY A 107 29.34 5.23 6.93
N SER A 108 30.33 5.15 6.01
CA SER A 108 31.62 5.84 6.07
C SER A 108 31.55 7.33 5.73
N GLY A 109 30.40 7.83 5.26
CA GLY A 109 30.22 9.23 4.89
C GLY A 109 30.31 10.19 6.08
N SER A 110 30.45 11.48 5.78
CA SER A 110 30.52 12.54 6.79
C SER A 110 29.24 12.61 7.62
N ASP A 111 29.34 13.06 8.87
CA ASP A 111 28.17 13.24 9.75
C ASP A 111 27.16 14.24 9.17
N VAL A 112 27.64 15.22 8.39
CA VAL A 112 26.79 16.18 7.69
C VAL A 112 25.98 15.50 6.58
N ALA A 113 26.61 14.64 5.77
CA ALA A 113 25.91 13.86 4.74
C ALA A 113 24.88 12.90 5.36
N LYS A 114 25.27 12.17 6.42
CA LYS A 114 24.34 11.27 7.14
C LYS A 114 23.15 12.02 7.74
N SER A 115 23.36 13.21 8.30
CA SER A 115 22.29 14.02 8.88
C SER A 115 21.34 14.62 7.82
N ALA A 116 21.83 14.80 6.59
CA ALA A 116 21.05 15.32 5.47
C ALA A 116 20.29 14.21 4.69
N ALA A 117 20.73 12.97 4.83
CA ALA A 117 20.18 11.82 4.10
C ALA A 117 18.93 11.24 4.79
N ASP A 118 18.01 10.71 3.99
CA ASP A 118 16.84 9.94 4.45
C ASP A 118 17.20 8.49 4.79
N MET A 119 18.30 7.97 4.18
CA MET A 119 18.79 6.62 4.36
C MET A 119 20.31 6.60 4.51
N VAL A 120 20.82 5.75 5.40
CA VAL A 120 22.25 5.52 5.57
C VAL A 120 22.56 4.04 5.30
N LEU A 121 23.46 3.77 4.34
CA LEU A 121 23.95 2.42 4.02
C LEU A 121 25.07 2.05 4.98
N LEU A 122 24.76 1.35 6.06
CA LEU A 122 25.72 1.02 7.12
C LEU A 122 26.88 0.10 6.66
N ASP A 123 26.65 -0.66 5.60
CA ASP A 123 27.59 -1.61 5.00
C ASP A 123 28.36 -1.02 3.81
N ASP A 124 28.15 0.25 3.49
CA ASP A 124 28.70 0.95 2.33
C ASP A 124 28.47 0.19 0.97
N ASN A 125 27.44 -0.66 0.94
CA ASN A 125 27.17 -1.50 -0.21
C ASN A 125 25.99 -0.98 -1.04
N PHE A 126 26.24 -0.64 -2.30
CA PHE A 126 25.19 -0.20 -3.23
C PHE A 126 24.16 -1.31 -3.56
N GLU A 127 24.46 -2.59 -3.33
CA GLU A 127 23.46 -3.65 -3.46
C GLU A 127 22.32 -3.51 -2.47
N THR A 128 22.59 -2.92 -1.30
CA THR A 128 21.58 -2.63 -0.27
C THR A 128 20.51 -1.66 -0.78
N ILE A 129 20.83 -0.78 -1.75
CA ILE A 129 19.83 0.06 -2.44
C ILE A 129 18.80 -0.80 -3.17
N SER A 130 19.23 -1.89 -3.83
CA SER A 130 18.29 -2.80 -4.50
C SER A 130 17.34 -3.47 -3.52
N LEU A 131 17.85 -3.91 -2.37
CA LEU A 131 17.03 -4.47 -1.30
C LEU A 131 16.05 -3.43 -0.72
N ALA A 132 16.50 -2.19 -0.57
CA ALA A 132 15.65 -1.09 -0.11
C ALA A 132 14.51 -0.78 -1.10
N ILE A 133 14.79 -0.84 -2.41
CA ILE A 133 13.76 -0.68 -3.46
C ILE A 133 12.70 -1.79 -3.34
N ASP A 134 13.12 -3.05 -3.19
CA ASP A 134 12.21 -4.17 -3.05
C ASP A 134 11.36 -4.07 -1.78
N GLU A 135 11.98 -3.75 -0.65
CA GLU A 135 11.25 -3.60 0.61
C GLU A 135 10.29 -2.40 0.57
N GLY A 136 10.70 -1.28 -0.03
CA GLY A 136 9.83 -0.12 -0.23
C GLY A 136 8.60 -0.45 -1.09
N ARG A 137 8.76 -1.22 -2.16
CA ARG A 137 7.64 -1.68 -2.99
C ARG A 137 6.69 -2.60 -2.24
N LYS A 138 7.24 -3.51 -1.44
CA LYS A 138 6.47 -4.41 -0.58
C LYS A 138 5.68 -3.63 0.46
N ILE A 139 6.32 -2.66 1.13
CA ILE A 139 5.63 -1.76 2.08
C ILE A 139 4.48 -1.04 1.40
N LEU A 140 4.70 -0.46 0.22
CA LEU A 140 3.65 0.24 -0.53
C LEU A 140 2.51 -0.71 -0.95
N ALA A 141 2.82 -1.93 -1.38
CA ALA A 141 1.81 -2.95 -1.68
C ALA A 141 0.98 -3.29 -0.44
N ASN A 142 1.61 -3.44 0.73
CA ASN A 142 0.91 -3.71 1.98
C ASN A 142 0.06 -2.51 2.45
N ILE A 143 0.53 -1.27 2.27
CA ILE A 143 -0.26 -0.05 2.51
C ILE A 143 -1.52 -0.03 1.63
N ARG A 144 -1.41 -0.38 0.34
CA ARG A 144 -2.56 -0.44 -0.57
C ARG A 144 -3.61 -1.46 -0.13
N LYS A 145 -3.17 -2.65 0.30
CA LYS A 145 -4.05 -3.72 0.84
C LYS A 145 -4.78 -3.23 2.09
N THR A 146 -4.02 -2.68 3.05
CA THR A 146 -4.55 -2.13 4.30
C THR A 146 -5.56 -1.02 4.02
N PHE A 147 -5.21 -0.09 3.13
CA PHE A 147 -6.07 1.02 2.76
C PHE A 147 -7.37 0.53 2.10
N ALA A 148 -7.28 -0.35 1.10
CA ALA A 148 -8.44 -0.88 0.41
C ALA A 148 -9.38 -1.63 1.38
N TYR A 149 -8.82 -2.44 2.27
CA TYR A 149 -9.57 -3.18 3.29
C TYR A 149 -10.27 -2.27 4.29
N LEU A 150 -9.55 -1.32 4.93
CA LEU A 150 -10.13 -0.44 5.92
C LEU A 150 -11.16 0.50 5.32
N MET A 151 -10.88 1.03 4.13
CA MET A 151 -11.76 2.00 3.48
C MET A 151 -13.06 1.36 2.97
N SER A 152 -13.01 0.12 2.44
CA SER A 152 -14.23 -0.60 2.08
C SER A 152 -15.12 -0.83 3.30
N ASN A 153 -14.54 -1.26 4.43
CA ASN A 153 -15.28 -1.49 5.67
C ASN A 153 -15.88 -0.20 6.26
N SER A 154 -15.18 0.95 6.12
CA SER A 154 -15.70 2.25 6.57
C SER A 154 -16.86 2.71 5.70
N LEU A 155 -16.79 2.51 4.38
CA LEU A 155 -17.89 2.82 3.46
C LEU A 155 -19.13 1.98 3.76
N ASP A 156 -18.97 0.71 4.10
CA ASP A 156 -20.08 -0.15 4.52
C ASP A 156 -20.89 0.47 5.65
N GLN A 157 -20.23 1.02 6.66
CA GLN A 157 -20.88 1.64 7.80
C GLN A 157 -21.61 2.93 7.40
N VAL A 158 -20.95 3.78 6.60
CA VAL A 158 -21.53 5.06 6.15
C VAL A 158 -22.81 4.82 5.34
N PHE A 159 -22.78 3.93 4.38
CA PHE A 159 -23.93 3.66 3.52
C PHE A 159 -25.02 2.87 4.24
N LEU A 160 -24.66 1.95 5.12
CA LEU A 160 -25.63 1.20 5.94
C LEU A 160 -26.41 2.13 6.88
N ILE A 161 -25.70 2.99 7.61
CA ILE A 161 -26.32 3.95 8.54
C ILE A 161 -27.09 5.02 7.78
N GLY A 162 -26.49 5.61 6.74
CA GLY A 162 -27.11 6.64 5.91
C GLY A 162 -28.37 6.11 5.20
N GLY A 163 -28.31 4.91 4.65
CA GLY A 163 -29.47 4.24 4.04
C GLY A 163 -30.61 4.00 5.04
N SER A 164 -30.27 3.58 6.26
CA SER A 164 -31.25 3.36 7.32
C SER A 164 -31.94 4.66 7.78
N LEU A 165 -31.17 5.75 7.88
CA LEU A 165 -31.71 7.08 8.19
C LEU A 165 -32.65 7.57 7.08
N ILE A 166 -32.26 7.44 5.82
CA ILE A 166 -33.09 7.83 4.66
C ILE A 166 -34.38 6.98 4.60
N ALA A 167 -34.26 5.70 4.91
CA ALA A 167 -35.43 4.79 4.93
C ALA A 167 -36.34 4.97 6.15
N GLY A 168 -35.96 5.82 7.14
CA GLY A 168 -36.75 6.07 8.36
C GLY A 168 -36.85 4.85 9.27
N ILE A 169 -35.87 3.92 9.23
CA ILE A 169 -35.84 2.71 10.07
C ILE A 169 -34.88 2.88 11.24
N ALA A 170 -35.01 2.04 12.26
CA ALA A 170 -34.12 2.04 13.41
C ALA A 170 -32.66 1.89 12.97
N LEU A 171 -31.72 2.54 13.69
CA LEU A 171 -30.29 2.45 13.38
C LEU A 171 -29.82 0.98 13.45
N PRO A 172 -29.07 0.52 12.44
CA PRO A 172 -28.63 -0.88 12.32
C PRO A 172 -27.53 -1.25 13.31
N LEU A 173 -26.73 -0.27 13.75
CA LEU A 173 -25.65 -0.44 14.71
C LEU A 173 -25.64 0.72 15.70
N THR A 174 -25.28 0.44 16.95
CA THR A 174 -25.01 1.46 17.95
C THR A 174 -23.58 2.00 17.81
N ALA A 175 -23.30 3.18 18.40
CA ALA A 175 -21.95 3.75 18.37
C ALA A 175 -20.89 2.80 18.98
N LEU A 176 -21.23 2.10 20.08
CA LEU A 176 -20.33 1.14 20.70
C LEU A 176 -20.06 -0.09 19.80
N GLN A 177 -21.08 -0.57 19.09
CA GLN A 177 -20.92 -1.66 18.11
C GLN A 177 -20.01 -1.24 16.95
N ILE A 178 -20.14 -0.01 16.46
CA ILE A 178 -19.26 0.56 15.41
C ILE A 178 -17.80 0.60 15.89
N ILE A 179 -17.57 1.12 17.10
CA ILE A 179 -16.23 1.17 17.69
C ILE A 179 -15.67 -0.25 17.83
N TRP A 180 -16.47 -1.18 18.32
CA TRP A 180 -16.07 -2.58 18.46
C TRP A 180 -15.64 -3.21 17.12
N VAL A 181 -16.45 -3.07 16.08
CA VAL A 181 -16.17 -3.57 14.73
C VAL A 181 -14.87 -2.95 14.21
N ASN A 182 -14.72 -1.64 14.28
CA ASN A 182 -13.53 -0.96 13.76
C ASN A 182 -12.26 -1.36 14.50
N LEU A 183 -12.32 -1.52 15.83
CA LEU A 183 -11.14 -1.85 16.62
C LEU A 183 -10.74 -3.32 16.48
N PHE A 184 -11.68 -4.24 16.64
CA PHE A 184 -11.38 -5.66 16.74
C PHE A 184 -11.46 -6.42 15.42
N THR A 185 -12.38 -6.07 14.52
CA THR A 185 -12.50 -6.78 13.24
C THR A 185 -11.87 -6.02 12.07
N GLY A 186 -11.75 -4.69 12.16
CA GLY A 186 -11.08 -3.88 11.15
C GLY A 186 -9.58 -3.74 11.39
N SER A 187 -9.19 -3.14 12.52
CA SER A 187 -7.81 -2.72 12.75
C SER A 187 -6.84 -3.89 13.02
N LEU A 188 -7.25 -4.93 13.75
CA LEU A 188 -6.37 -6.06 14.07
C LEU A 188 -5.92 -6.82 12.80
N PRO A 189 -6.80 -7.25 11.87
CA PRO A 189 -6.36 -7.82 10.60
C PRO A 189 -5.58 -6.84 9.73
N ALA A 190 -5.97 -5.56 9.71
CA ALA A 190 -5.28 -4.53 8.92
C ALA A 190 -3.80 -4.37 9.33
N LEU A 191 -3.49 -4.35 10.62
CA LEU A 191 -2.12 -4.33 11.12
C LEU A 191 -1.30 -5.55 10.68
N SER A 192 -1.96 -6.69 10.50
CA SER A 192 -1.29 -7.92 10.09
C SER A 192 -0.81 -7.90 8.63
N PHE A 193 -1.38 -7.02 7.78
CA PHE A 193 -0.91 -6.86 6.40
C PHE A 193 0.48 -6.26 6.31
N ALA A 194 0.94 -5.50 7.33
CA ALA A 194 2.31 -4.99 7.37
C ALA A 194 3.36 -6.12 7.39
N PHE A 195 2.98 -7.32 7.85
CA PHE A 195 3.83 -8.51 7.90
C PHE A 195 3.56 -9.50 6.76
N ASP A 196 2.77 -9.11 5.76
CA ASP A 196 2.42 -10.02 4.68
C ASP A 196 3.57 -10.17 3.69
N SER A 197 3.68 -11.37 3.11
CA SER A 197 4.58 -11.60 1.99
C SER A 197 4.12 -10.80 0.78
N ASP A 198 5.07 -10.31 0.02
CA ASP A 198 4.76 -9.56 -1.19
C ASP A 198 4.27 -10.50 -2.30
N MET A 199 2.99 -10.37 -2.62
CA MET A 199 2.35 -11.13 -3.70
C MET A 199 2.01 -10.26 -4.91
N ASP A 200 2.12 -8.94 -4.78
CA ASP A 200 1.61 -8.00 -5.77
C ASP A 200 2.65 -6.98 -6.29
N HIS A 201 3.91 -6.98 -5.78
CA HIS A 201 4.88 -5.93 -6.10
C HIS A 201 5.21 -5.84 -7.60
N ASP A 202 5.33 -6.99 -8.27
CA ASP A 202 5.62 -7.06 -9.70
C ASP A 202 4.45 -6.62 -10.60
N LYS A 203 3.26 -6.41 -10.01
CA LYS A 203 2.06 -6.05 -10.78
C LYS A 203 1.97 -4.55 -11.08
N TYR A 204 2.68 -3.74 -10.32
CA TYR A 204 2.68 -2.29 -10.49
C TYR A 204 3.89 -1.83 -11.32
N LYS A 205 3.64 -1.02 -12.36
CA LYS A 205 4.68 -0.49 -13.28
C LYS A 205 4.44 0.99 -13.55
N GLY A 206 5.51 1.70 -13.86
CA GLY A 206 5.45 3.09 -14.27
C GLY A 206 4.77 4.01 -13.24
N LYS A 207 3.78 4.81 -13.69
CA LYS A 207 3.07 5.76 -12.82
C LYS A 207 2.31 5.12 -11.66
N ASP A 208 1.89 3.86 -11.81
CA ASP A 208 1.16 3.14 -10.74
C ASP A 208 2.03 2.85 -9.52
N LEU A 209 3.36 2.85 -9.67
CA LEU A 209 4.28 2.72 -8.52
C LEU A 209 4.14 3.87 -7.53
N LYS A 210 3.76 5.07 -7.98
CA LYS A 210 3.64 6.27 -7.15
C LYS A 210 2.25 6.42 -6.49
N LEU A 211 1.25 5.64 -6.91
CA LEU A 211 -0.13 5.84 -6.51
C LEU A 211 -0.56 4.85 -5.41
N ILE A 212 -1.09 5.36 -4.29
CA ILE A 212 -1.84 4.54 -3.33
C ILE A 212 -3.18 4.13 -3.94
N PHE A 213 -3.86 5.06 -4.60
CA PHE A 213 -5.17 4.87 -5.23
C PHE A 213 -5.05 4.33 -6.66
N THR A 214 -4.55 3.12 -6.80
CA THR A 214 -4.57 2.43 -8.10
C THR A 214 -6.00 2.09 -8.53
N LYS A 215 -6.18 1.67 -9.78
CA LYS A 215 -7.49 1.25 -10.30
C LYS A 215 -8.10 0.12 -9.45
N GLU A 216 -7.28 -0.83 -9.05
CA GLU A 216 -7.68 -1.97 -8.22
C GLU A 216 -8.15 -1.52 -6.84
N VAL A 217 -7.36 -0.66 -6.18
CA VAL A 217 -7.74 -0.08 -4.87
C VAL A 217 -9.07 0.64 -4.98
N LYS A 218 -9.28 1.46 -6.02
CA LYS A 218 -10.56 2.16 -6.23
C LYS A 218 -11.73 1.20 -6.42
N ILE A 219 -11.58 0.18 -7.27
CA ILE A 219 -12.66 -0.79 -7.53
C ILE A 219 -12.98 -1.61 -6.29
N LEU A 220 -11.96 -2.09 -5.57
CA LEU A 220 -12.19 -2.87 -4.35
C LEU A 220 -12.77 -2.00 -3.23
N THR A 221 -12.27 -0.78 -3.05
CA THR A 221 -12.78 0.13 -2.02
C THR A 221 -14.22 0.56 -2.30
N PHE A 222 -14.47 1.15 -3.46
CA PHE A 222 -15.78 1.75 -3.76
C PHE A 222 -16.77 0.72 -4.31
N GLY A 223 -16.30 -0.24 -5.12
CA GLY A 223 -17.16 -1.28 -5.68
C GLY A 223 -17.63 -2.26 -4.62
N ILE A 224 -16.69 -2.85 -3.88
CA ILE A 224 -17.04 -3.82 -2.82
C ILE A 224 -17.74 -3.10 -1.67
N GLY A 225 -17.19 -1.96 -1.17
CA GLY A 225 -17.78 -1.21 -0.06
C GLY A 225 -19.23 -0.81 -0.35
N LEU A 226 -19.52 -0.26 -1.54
CA LEU A 226 -20.91 0.09 -1.91
C LEU A 226 -21.82 -1.14 -2.01
N PHE A 227 -21.33 -2.21 -2.64
CA PHE A 227 -22.13 -3.40 -2.86
C PHE A 227 -22.39 -4.18 -1.56
N SER A 228 -21.39 -4.35 -0.72
CA SER A 228 -21.51 -4.99 0.59
C SER A 228 -22.46 -4.20 1.52
N SER A 229 -22.35 -2.87 1.50
CA SER A 229 -23.25 -2.02 2.29
C SER A 229 -24.71 -2.14 1.86
N LEU A 230 -24.96 -2.22 0.55
CA LEU A 230 -26.31 -2.46 0.03
C LEU A 230 -26.85 -3.83 0.48
N LEU A 231 -26.03 -4.87 0.44
CA LEU A 231 -26.43 -6.19 0.93
C LEU A 231 -26.69 -6.19 2.44
N LEU A 232 -25.87 -5.50 3.24
CA LEU A 232 -26.08 -5.34 4.68
C LEU A 232 -27.38 -4.57 4.96
N PHE A 233 -27.65 -3.51 4.19
CA PHE A 233 -28.87 -2.77 4.30
C PHE A 233 -30.09 -3.64 3.95
N ILE A 234 -30.06 -4.38 2.86
CA ILE A 234 -31.11 -5.30 2.46
C ILE A 234 -31.32 -6.38 3.54
N LEU A 235 -30.25 -6.93 4.08
CA LEU A 235 -30.30 -7.89 5.18
C LEU A 235 -31.05 -7.29 6.37
N TYR A 236 -30.60 -6.13 6.86
CA TYR A 236 -31.19 -5.48 8.03
C TYR A 236 -32.68 -5.15 7.81
N TYR A 237 -32.97 -4.54 6.65
CA TYR A 237 -34.34 -4.22 6.27
C TYR A 237 -35.24 -5.47 6.22
N SER A 238 -34.74 -6.57 5.68
CA SER A 238 -35.48 -7.84 5.60
C SER A 238 -35.72 -8.43 6.98
N LEU A 239 -34.74 -8.38 7.89
CA LEU A 239 -34.89 -8.85 9.27
C LEU A 239 -36.01 -8.07 10.01
N LEU A 240 -36.09 -6.75 9.82
CA LEU A 240 -37.17 -5.95 10.39
C LEU A 240 -38.54 -6.27 9.75
N LYS A 241 -38.57 -6.52 8.43
CA LYS A 241 -39.82 -6.82 7.70
C LYS A 241 -40.44 -8.17 8.06
N ILE A 242 -39.63 -9.16 8.39
CA ILE A 242 -40.13 -10.48 8.87
C ILE A 242 -40.59 -10.41 10.34
N GLY A 243 -40.53 -9.21 10.98
CA GLY A 243 -41.09 -8.98 12.31
C GLY A 243 -40.13 -9.31 13.46
N LEU A 244 -38.82 -9.41 13.20
CA LEU A 244 -37.86 -9.55 14.30
C LEU A 244 -37.76 -8.27 15.11
N ASP A 245 -37.61 -8.44 16.41
CA ASP A 245 -37.27 -7.34 17.30
C ASP A 245 -36.00 -6.61 16.85
N VAL A 246 -35.94 -5.29 17.04
CA VAL A 246 -34.85 -4.44 16.57
C VAL A 246 -33.50 -4.89 17.14
N ASP A 247 -33.46 -5.28 18.43
CA ASP A 247 -32.19 -5.67 19.08
C ASP A 247 -31.73 -7.06 18.61
N VAL A 248 -32.64 -7.96 18.28
CA VAL A 248 -32.32 -9.27 17.65
C VAL A 248 -31.83 -9.04 16.23
N ALA A 249 -32.47 -8.20 15.43
CA ALA A 249 -32.06 -7.86 14.07
C ALA A 249 -30.68 -7.22 14.05
N ARG A 250 -30.39 -6.27 14.98
CA ARG A 250 -29.05 -5.67 15.17
C ARG A 250 -28.02 -6.72 15.52
N SER A 251 -28.34 -7.66 16.40
CA SER A 251 -27.38 -8.69 16.83
C SER A 251 -27.01 -9.63 15.70
N ILE A 252 -27.97 -10.05 14.88
CA ILE A 252 -27.72 -10.86 13.68
C ILE A 252 -26.85 -10.07 12.68
N LEU A 253 -27.21 -8.82 12.43
CA LEU A 253 -26.46 -7.93 11.55
C LEU A 253 -25.03 -7.71 12.07
N PHE A 254 -24.85 -7.47 13.37
CA PHE A 254 -23.53 -7.28 14.00
C PHE A 254 -22.64 -8.50 13.82
N VAL A 255 -23.18 -9.71 14.00
CA VAL A 255 -22.44 -10.96 13.76
C VAL A 255 -22.10 -11.13 12.29
N CYS A 256 -23.06 -10.91 11.38
CA CYS A 256 -22.85 -10.99 9.93
C CYS A 256 -21.79 -9.97 9.48
N PHE A 257 -21.88 -8.73 9.96
CA PHE A 257 -20.96 -7.66 9.63
C PHE A 257 -19.55 -7.93 10.17
N SER A 258 -19.41 -8.25 11.47
CA SER A 258 -18.12 -8.55 12.08
C SER A 258 -17.43 -9.75 11.42
N SER A 259 -18.16 -10.82 11.18
CA SER A 259 -17.59 -12.06 10.68
C SER A 259 -17.19 -11.98 9.20
N TYR A 260 -17.94 -11.26 8.35
CA TYR A 260 -17.55 -11.14 6.95
C TYR A 260 -16.30 -10.27 6.79
N ILE A 261 -16.15 -9.18 7.56
CA ILE A 261 -14.93 -8.36 7.57
C ILE A 261 -13.71 -9.25 7.85
N LEU A 262 -13.79 -10.13 8.84
CA LEU A 262 -12.70 -11.05 9.18
C LEU A 262 -12.35 -12.00 8.03
N ILE A 263 -13.35 -12.58 7.38
CA ILE A 263 -13.09 -13.58 6.33
C ILE A 263 -12.55 -12.95 5.05
N ILE A 264 -13.04 -11.76 4.65
CA ILE A 264 -12.54 -11.07 3.45
C ILE A 264 -11.10 -10.57 3.63
N ALA A 265 -10.60 -10.42 4.85
CA ALA A 265 -9.19 -10.08 5.09
C ALA A 265 -8.25 -11.08 4.39
N PHE A 266 -8.59 -12.35 4.32
CA PHE A 266 -7.81 -13.32 3.56
C PHE A 266 -7.80 -13.02 2.06
N SER A 267 -8.90 -12.56 1.49
CA SER A 267 -8.97 -12.14 0.09
C SER A 267 -8.17 -10.86 -0.18
N PHE A 268 -8.12 -9.92 0.77
CA PHE A 268 -7.36 -8.67 0.62
C PHE A 268 -5.84 -8.84 0.76
N ARG A 269 -5.32 -10.04 1.06
CA ARG A 269 -3.89 -10.33 1.03
C ARG A 269 -3.25 -10.13 -0.34
N SER A 270 -4.02 -10.27 -1.41
CA SER A 270 -3.65 -9.82 -2.75
C SER A 270 -4.81 -9.07 -3.39
N LEU A 271 -4.50 -7.92 -4.00
CA LEU A 271 -5.50 -7.15 -4.74
C LEU A 271 -5.69 -7.66 -6.17
N HIS A 272 -4.82 -8.57 -6.63
CA HIS A 272 -4.78 -9.07 -8.01
C HIS A 272 -5.04 -10.57 -8.13
N GLN A 273 -4.50 -11.36 -7.20
CA GLN A 273 -4.57 -12.81 -7.27
C GLN A 273 -5.83 -13.31 -6.57
N PRO A 274 -6.50 -14.35 -7.09
CA PRO A 274 -7.61 -14.99 -6.40
C PRO A 274 -7.10 -15.69 -5.14
N ILE A 275 -8.00 -15.83 -4.15
CA ILE A 275 -7.67 -16.41 -2.84
C ILE A 275 -7.04 -17.81 -2.94
N PHE A 276 -7.42 -18.59 -3.96
CA PHE A 276 -6.89 -19.95 -4.17
C PHE A 276 -5.51 -19.99 -4.87
N ALA A 277 -4.99 -18.84 -5.33
CA ALA A 277 -3.69 -18.80 -6.00
C ALA A 277 -2.50 -18.72 -5.04
N TYR A 278 -2.76 -18.54 -3.77
CA TYR A 278 -1.72 -18.46 -2.72
C TYR A 278 -2.11 -19.24 -1.46
N LYS A 279 -1.11 -19.49 -0.61
CA LYS A 279 -1.33 -20.17 0.68
C LYS A 279 -2.07 -19.22 1.63
N VAL A 280 -3.40 -19.38 1.74
CA VAL A 280 -4.31 -18.49 2.47
C VAL A 280 -3.85 -18.25 3.91
N PHE A 281 -3.37 -19.27 4.59
CA PHE A 281 -2.98 -19.23 6.01
C PHE A 281 -1.48 -19.01 6.24
N SER A 282 -0.70 -18.56 5.23
CA SER A 282 0.75 -18.37 5.39
C SER A 282 1.12 -17.15 6.25
N ASN A 283 0.24 -16.15 6.39
CA ASN A 283 0.45 -15.02 7.28
C ASN A 283 0.00 -15.38 8.71
N THR A 284 0.94 -15.82 9.56
CA THR A 284 0.65 -16.21 10.94
C THR A 284 0.09 -15.06 11.78
N LYS A 285 0.52 -13.80 11.52
CA LYS A 285 0.00 -12.64 12.24
C LYS A 285 -1.47 -12.38 11.90
N LEU A 286 -1.85 -12.53 10.64
CA LEU A 286 -3.24 -12.42 10.20
C LEU A 286 -4.09 -13.54 10.81
N ASN A 287 -3.62 -14.78 10.79
CA ASN A 287 -4.35 -15.90 11.38
C ASN A 287 -4.60 -15.68 12.87
N LEU A 288 -3.58 -15.22 13.61
CA LEU A 288 -3.71 -14.93 15.03
C LEU A 288 -4.67 -13.77 15.31
N SER A 289 -4.60 -12.69 14.51
CA SER A 289 -5.51 -11.54 14.66
C SER A 289 -6.96 -11.93 14.40
N ILE A 290 -7.21 -12.74 13.37
CA ILE A 290 -8.56 -13.24 13.06
C ILE A 290 -9.07 -14.16 14.14
N LEU A 291 -8.24 -15.11 14.63
CA LEU A 291 -8.62 -16.01 15.72
C LEU A 291 -8.97 -15.23 16.99
N LEU A 292 -8.14 -14.23 17.34
CA LEU A 292 -8.43 -13.35 18.48
C LEU A 292 -9.74 -12.60 18.29
N SER A 293 -9.97 -12.02 17.11
CA SER A 293 -11.20 -11.27 16.80
C SER A 293 -12.44 -12.16 16.85
N ILE A 294 -12.36 -13.40 16.36
CA ILE A 294 -13.45 -14.37 16.46
C ILE A 294 -13.70 -14.71 17.92
N GLY A 295 -12.64 -14.96 18.72
CA GLY A 295 -12.77 -15.19 20.15
C GLY A 295 -13.46 -14.05 20.87
N LEU A 296 -13.09 -12.81 20.56
CA LEU A 296 -13.73 -11.60 21.10
C LEU A 296 -15.18 -11.46 20.64
N LEU A 297 -15.50 -11.78 19.38
CA LEU A 297 -16.88 -11.77 18.89
C LEU A 297 -17.74 -12.80 19.64
N VAL A 298 -17.26 -14.03 19.78
CA VAL A 298 -17.94 -15.08 20.54
C VAL A 298 -18.10 -14.65 22.01
N PHE A 299 -17.07 -14.11 22.64
CA PHE A 299 -17.11 -13.59 24.00
C PHE A 299 -18.18 -12.51 24.15
N THR A 300 -18.21 -11.53 23.24
CA THR A 300 -19.19 -10.44 23.25
C THR A 300 -20.63 -10.96 23.08
N MET A 301 -20.84 -11.98 22.26
CA MET A 301 -22.16 -12.54 22.02
C MET A 301 -22.65 -13.51 23.08
N THR A 302 -21.75 -14.13 23.86
CA THR A 302 -22.10 -15.18 24.83
C THR A 302 -22.16 -14.68 26.27
N VAL A 303 -21.29 -13.72 26.64
CA VAL A 303 -21.25 -13.20 28.01
C VAL A 303 -22.37 -12.17 28.24
N PRO A 304 -23.30 -12.39 29.20
CA PRO A 304 -24.45 -11.50 29.41
C PRO A 304 -24.06 -10.03 29.64
N PHE A 305 -23.06 -9.78 30.48
CA PHE A 305 -22.52 -8.44 30.74
C PHE A 305 -22.02 -7.71 29.46
N MET A 306 -21.34 -8.43 28.57
CA MET A 306 -20.88 -7.85 27.31
C MET A 306 -22.06 -7.54 26.37
N ARG A 307 -23.05 -8.42 26.30
CA ARG A 307 -24.26 -8.17 25.50
C ARG A 307 -25.00 -6.93 25.99
N GLU A 308 -25.10 -6.74 27.29
CA GLU A 308 -25.73 -5.56 27.89
C GLU A 308 -24.99 -4.27 27.52
N ILE A 309 -23.64 -4.23 27.63
CA ILE A 309 -22.82 -3.07 27.26
C ILE A 309 -23.02 -2.71 25.78
N PHE A 310 -23.04 -3.71 24.90
CA PHE A 310 -23.14 -3.48 23.45
C PHE A 310 -24.59 -3.48 22.92
N ASN A 311 -25.59 -3.53 23.80
CA ASN A 311 -27.02 -3.64 23.43
C ASN A 311 -27.29 -4.75 22.42
N LEU A 312 -26.81 -5.97 22.74
CA LEU A 312 -26.95 -7.15 21.89
C LEU A 312 -27.95 -8.15 22.52
N ALA A 313 -28.92 -8.58 21.75
CA ALA A 313 -29.80 -9.68 22.11
C ALA A 313 -29.13 -11.04 21.87
N PRO A 314 -29.54 -12.11 22.58
CA PRO A 314 -29.12 -13.45 22.25
C PRO A 314 -29.48 -13.82 20.80
N MET A 315 -28.49 -14.22 20.00
CA MET A 315 -28.75 -14.68 18.64
C MET A 315 -29.16 -16.17 18.67
N PRO A 316 -30.32 -16.55 18.10
CA PRO A 316 -30.69 -17.96 17.98
C PRO A 316 -29.67 -18.73 17.13
N LEU A 317 -29.25 -19.92 17.57
CA LEU A 317 -28.28 -20.76 16.83
C LEU A 317 -28.78 -21.18 15.44
N SER A 318 -30.09 -21.14 15.23
CA SER A 318 -30.70 -21.38 13.91
C SER A 318 -30.24 -20.41 12.81
N TRP A 319 -29.65 -19.25 13.17
CA TRP A 319 -29.09 -18.30 12.24
C TRP A 319 -27.64 -18.61 11.81
N LEU A 320 -26.94 -19.55 12.45
CA LEU A 320 -25.56 -19.91 12.08
C LEU A 320 -25.41 -20.36 10.62
N PRO A 321 -26.30 -21.19 10.03
CA PRO A 321 -26.20 -21.53 8.62
C PRO A 321 -26.30 -20.32 7.70
N PHE A 322 -27.13 -19.34 8.08
CA PHE A 322 -27.23 -18.08 7.34
C PHE A 322 -25.96 -17.24 7.44
N VAL A 323 -25.35 -17.16 8.62
CA VAL A 323 -24.05 -16.47 8.80
C VAL A 323 -22.97 -17.12 7.92
N LEU A 324 -22.90 -18.46 7.89
CA LEU A 324 -21.95 -19.18 7.03
C LEU A 324 -22.20 -18.89 5.53
N PHE A 325 -23.46 -18.91 5.09
CA PHE A 325 -23.82 -18.51 3.74
C PHE A 325 -23.38 -17.06 3.45
N TRP A 326 -23.60 -16.14 4.39
CA TRP A 326 -23.21 -14.74 4.30
C TRP A 326 -21.71 -14.56 4.11
N LEU A 327 -20.88 -15.33 4.85
CA LEU A 327 -19.42 -15.33 4.71
C LEU A 327 -19.01 -15.76 3.29
N VAL A 328 -19.55 -16.86 2.80
CA VAL A 328 -19.24 -17.38 1.45
C VAL A 328 -19.65 -16.36 0.38
N LEU A 329 -20.84 -15.76 0.50
CA LEU A 329 -21.33 -14.75 -0.43
C LEU A 329 -20.35 -13.57 -0.53
N ASN A 330 -19.88 -13.02 0.59
CA ASN A 330 -18.97 -11.88 0.61
C ASN A 330 -17.58 -12.21 0.05
N VAL A 331 -17.06 -13.42 0.31
CA VAL A 331 -15.81 -13.87 -0.33
C VAL A 331 -15.98 -13.96 -1.85
N LEU A 332 -17.08 -14.54 -2.33
CA LEU A 332 -17.37 -14.64 -3.76
C LEU A 332 -17.50 -13.27 -4.43
N LEU A 333 -18.04 -12.27 -3.74
CA LEU A 333 -18.12 -10.90 -4.26
C LEU A 333 -16.72 -10.28 -4.46
N VAL A 334 -15.85 -10.39 -3.47
CA VAL A 334 -14.47 -9.88 -3.59
C VAL A 334 -13.72 -10.60 -4.69
N GLU A 335 -13.80 -11.92 -4.74
CA GLU A 335 -13.12 -12.72 -5.77
C GLU A 335 -13.72 -12.50 -7.17
N GLY A 336 -15.03 -12.28 -7.27
CA GLY A 336 -15.71 -11.89 -8.50
C GLY A 336 -15.23 -10.54 -9.03
N ALA A 337 -15.07 -9.54 -8.16
CA ALA A 337 -14.52 -8.24 -8.54
C ALA A 337 -13.08 -8.37 -9.06
N LYS A 338 -12.23 -9.16 -8.39
CA LYS A 338 -10.87 -9.45 -8.87
C LYS A 338 -10.87 -10.16 -10.21
N TYR A 339 -11.75 -11.11 -10.42
CA TYR A 339 -11.89 -11.83 -11.70
C TYR A 339 -12.24 -10.86 -12.84
N ILE A 340 -13.21 -9.98 -12.63
CA ILE A 340 -13.62 -8.96 -13.62
C ILE A 340 -12.46 -8.04 -13.93
N MET A 341 -11.73 -7.54 -12.91
CA MET A 341 -10.56 -6.68 -13.10
C MET A 341 -9.45 -7.35 -13.91
N ARG A 342 -9.22 -8.66 -13.70
CA ARG A 342 -8.21 -9.42 -14.45
C ARG A 342 -8.60 -9.61 -15.91
N LYS A 343 -9.88 -9.79 -16.22
CA LYS A 343 -10.37 -9.96 -17.59
C LYS A 343 -10.38 -8.64 -18.37
N ALA A 344 -10.42 -7.50 -17.67
CA ALA A 344 -10.44 -6.16 -18.27
C ALA A 344 -9.03 -5.58 -18.49
N ARG A 345 -7.96 -6.29 -18.14
CA ARG A 345 -6.55 -6.02 -18.46
C ARG A 345 -6.13 -6.75 -19.74
#